data_1339cfc530d2e1d08b97e80b5b20ed55
#
_entry.id   1339cfc530d2e1d08b97e80b5b20ed55
#
_cell.length_a   1.000
_cell.length_b   1.000
_cell.length_c   1.000
_cell.angle_alpha   90.00
_cell.angle_beta   90.00
_cell.angle_gamma   90.00
#
_symmetry.space_group_name_H-M   'P 1'
#
loop_
_entity.id
_entity.type
_entity.pdbx_description
1 polymer ?
#
loop_
_entity_poly.entity_id
_entity_poly.type
_entity_poly.pdbx_seq_one_letter_code
_entity_poly.pdbx_strand_id
1 'polypeptide(L)'
;RSCSCEWTDYATLSFHPVKHLCSGEGGAVLCKTRDHAVQPRKLRSHGIIRDVDPEGNQPWKYHQTDLGWNYRLTDLQAALGLSQLKRLEKEIEKRKGLASFFGVS
;
A
#
# COMPACT_ATOMS: atom_id res chain seq x y z
N ARG A 1 -4.16 -14.76 9.22
CA ARG A 1 -2.92 -14.24 8.56
C ARG A 1 -3.09 -14.15 7.03
N SER A 2 -4.20 -13.58 6.59
CA SER A 2 -4.58 -13.57 5.16
C SER A 2 -3.71 -12.67 4.26
N CYS A 3 -2.77 -11.90 4.79
CA CYS A 3 -1.96 -10.96 4.02
C CYS A 3 -0.45 -11.27 4.05
N SER A 4 -0.05 -12.51 4.35
CA SER A 4 1.36 -12.87 4.49
C SER A 4 2.08 -13.17 3.17
N CYS A 5 1.40 -13.16 2.02
CA CYS A 5 1.89 -13.69 0.74
C CYS A 5 2.49 -15.10 0.83
N GLU A 6 2.03 -15.90 1.79
CA GLU A 6 2.53 -17.27 1.97
C GLU A 6 2.13 -18.17 0.79
N TRP A 7 0.91 -17.96 0.28
CA TRP A 7 0.28 -18.76 -0.78
C TRP A 7 0.13 -18.00 -2.12
N THR A 8 0.56 -16.74 -2.17
CA THR A 8 0.45 -15.89 -3.36
C THR A 8 1.71 -15.05 -3.54
N ASP A 9 1.99 -14.63 -4.76
CA ASP A 9 3.11 -13.72 -5.04
C ASP A 9 2.75 -12.28 -4.69
N TYR A 10 1.45 -11.94 -4.74
CA TYR A 10 0.91 -10.61 -4.43
C TYR A 10 -0.35 -10.71 -3.59
N ALA A 11 -0.52 -9.76 -2.67
CA ALA A 11 -1.77 -9.51 -1.99
C ALA A 11 -2.08 -8.00 -2.00
N THR A 12 -3.34 -7.64 -2.17
CA THR A 12 -3.76 -6.23 -2.20
C THR A 12 -4.55 -5.87 -0.94
N LEU A 13 -4.29 -4.68 -0.43
CA LEU A 13 -5.04 -4.08 0.67
C LEU A 13 -5.75 -2.82 0.15
N SER A 14 -6.97 -2.60 0.62
CA SER A 14 -7.74 -1.38 0.37
C SER A 14 -7.75 -0.52 1.63
N PHE A 15 -7.53 0.78 1.46
CA PHE A 15 -7.61 1.79 2.53
C PHE A 15 -8.81 2.72 2.35
N HIS A 16 -9.83 2.28 1.61
CA HIS A 16 -11.12 2.96 1.47
C HIS A 16 -11.79 3.17 2.85
N PRO A 17 -12.63 4.20 3.05
CA PRO A 17 -13.24 4.56 4.34
C PRO A 17 -13.96 3.44 5.09
N VAL A 18 -14.57 2.48 4.37
CA VAL A 18 -15.29 1.37 5.00
C VAL A 18 -14.38 0.24 5.50
N LYS A 19 -13.07 0.31 5.25
CA LYS A 19 -12.10 -0.72 5.66
C LYS A 19 -11.63 -0.49 7.10
N HIS A 20 -11.04 -1.51 7.71
CA HIS A 20 -10.51 -1.44 9.07
C HIS A 20 -9.39 -0.39 9.23
N LEU A 21 -8.59 -0.22 8.19
CA LEU A 21 -7.62 0.85 8.05
C LEU A 21 -8.08 1.78 6.93
N CYS A 22 -8.23 3.05 7.24
CA CYS A 22 -8.67 4.07 6.27
C CYS A 22 -7.59 5.13 6.09
N SER A 23 -7.33 5.51 4.83
CA SER A 23 -6.51 6.68 4.47
C SER A 23 -7.26 7.71 3.62
N GLY A 24 -8.61 7.68 3.66
CA GLY A 24 -9.48 8.40 2.74
C GLY A 24 -9.68 7.60 1.47
N GLU A 25 -8.69 7.55 0.63
CA GLU A 25 -8.53 6.63 -0.49
C GLU A 25 -7.11 6.07 -0.48
N GLY A 26 -6.92 4.92 -1.09
CA GLY A 26 -5.61 4.31 -1.20
C GLY A 26 -5.62 2.79 -1.04
N GLY A 27 -4.44 2.25 -1.06
CA GLY A 27 -4.22 0.82 -0.92
C GLY A 27 -2.74 0.47 -0.85
N ALA A 28 -2.46 -0.80 -0.69
CA ALA A 28 -1.11 -1.33 -0.76
C ALA A 28 -1.08 -2.65 -1.52
N VAL A 29 0.03 -2.89 -2.20
CA VAL A 29 0.37 -4.20 -2.77
C VAL A 29 1.48 -4.79 -1.92
N LEU A 30 1.19 -5.90 -1.26
CA LEU A 30 2.17 -6.71 -0.56
C LEU A 30 2.79 -7.66 -1.59
N CYS A 31 4.10 -7.79 -1.55
CA CYS A 31 4.86 -8.62 -2.47
C CYS A 31 5.63 -9.67 -1.68
N LYS A 32 5.68 -10.91 -2.20
CA LYS A 32 6.35 -12.03 -1.57
C LYS A 32 7.86 -11.79 -1.41
N THR A 33 8.49 -11.21 -2.43
CA THR A 33 9.92 -10.90 -2.45
C THR A 33 10.17 -9.44 -2.89
N ARG A 34 11.41 -9.01 -2.76
CA ARG A 34 11.85 -7.69 -3.27
C ARG A 34 11.73 -7.60 -4.79
N ASP A 35 12.02 -8.68 -5.50
CA ASP A 35 11.94 -8.72 -6.98
C ASP A 35 10.50 -8.56 -7.45
N HIS A 36 9.53 -9.20 -6.77
CA HIS A 36 8.10 -8.97 -7.04
C HIS A 36 7.68 -7.51 -6.82
N ALA A 37 8.36 -6.74 -5.98
CA ALA A 37 8.02 -5.35 -5.73
C ALA A 37 8.51 -4.37 -6.82
N VAL A 38 9.44 -4.77 -7.68
CA VAL A 38 10.04 -3.89 -8.70
C VAL A 38 8.97 -3.37 -9.67
N GLN A 39 8.22 -4.29 -10.28
CA GLN A 39 7.22 -3.93 -11.29
C GLN A 39 6.05 -3.11 -10.72
N PRO A 40 5.41 -3.47 -9.58
CA PRO A 40 4.37 -2.63 -8.97
C PRO A 40 4.86 -1.22 -8.61
N ARG A 41 6.07 -1.07 -8.10
CA ARG A 41 6.65 0.26 -7.79
C ARG A 41 6.81 1.13 -9.03
N LYS A 42 7.27 0.54 -10.12
CA LYS A 42 7.42 1.21 -11.41
C LYS A 42 6.06 1.62 -11.98
N LEU A 43 5.11 0.69 -12.07
CA LEU A 43 3.77 0.94 -12.59
C LEU A 43 2.99 1.97 -11.77
N ARG A 44 3.13 1.98 -10.45
CA ARG A 44 2.53 2.97 -9.56
C ARG A 44 2.96 4.41 -9.90
N SER A 45 4.13 4.58 -10.50
CA SER A 45 4.77 5.88 -10.73
C SER A 45 5.06 6.09 -12.23
N HIS A 46 4.04 6.00 -13.07
CA HIS A 46 4.08 6.26 -14.50
C HIS A 46 4.96 5.31 -15.34
N GLY A 47 5.37 4.17 -14.82
CA GLY A 47 6.31 3.29 -15.51
C GLY A 47 7.72 3.87 -15.65
N ILE A 48 8.09 4.77 -14.73
CA ILE A 48 9.37 5.48 -14.75
C ILE A 48 10.42 4.71 -13.97
N ILE A 49 11.62 4.65 -14.54
CA ILE A 49 12.87 4.28 -13.87
C ILE A 49 13.71 5.55 -13.72
N ARG A 50 14.22 5.77 -12.53
CA ARG A 50 15.28 6.76 -12.30
C ARG A 50 16.61 6.03 -12.40
N ASP A 51 17.33 6.28 -13.45
CA ASP A 51 18.71 5.85 -13.52
C ASP A 51 19.47 6.57 -12.43
N VAL A 52 20.16 5.81 -11.61
CA VAL A 52 21.16 6.39 -10.74
C VAL A 52 22.30 6.78 -11.68
N ASP A 53 22.37 8.06 -12.00
CA ASP A 53 23.51 8.61 -12.72
C ASP A 53 24.73 8.42 -11.80
N PRO A 54 25.68 7.52 -12.13
CA PRO A 54 26.82 7.25 -11.26
C PRO A 54 27.69 8.49 -11.01
N GLU A 55 27.62 9.47 -11.91
CA GLU A 55 28.37 10.71 -11.82
C GLU A 55 27.59 11.83 -11.11
N GLY A 56 26.29 11.63 -10.85
CA GLY A 56 25.46 12.60 -10.11
C GLY A 56 25.18 13.91 -10.84
N ASN A 57 25.49 13.98 -12.14
CA ASN A 57 25.42 15.23 -12.91
C ASN A 57 24.01 15.57 -13.38
N GLN A 58 23.08 14.61 -13.40
CA GLN A 58 21.73 14.79 -13.93
C GLN A 58 20.65 14.15 -13.04
N PRO A 59 20.45 14.64 -11.80
CA PRO A 59 19.51 14.05 -10.84
C PRO A 59 18.04 14.13 -11.28
N TRP A 60 17.74 14.95 -12.28
CA TRP A 60 16.40 15.08 -12.88
C TRP A 60 16.14 14.06 -13.98
N LYS A 61 17.14 13.32 -14.47
CA LYS A 61 16.98 12.37 -15.58
C LYS A 61 16.18 11.16 -15.15
N TYR A 62 15.21 10.81 -15.94
CA TYR A 62 14.41 9.60 -15.78
C TYR A 62 13.97 9.08 -17.15
N HIS A 63 13.68 7.79 -17.21
CA HIS A 63 13.17 7.16 -18.43
C HIS A 63 11.83 6.49 -18.12
N GLN A 64 10.84 6.72 -18.98
CA GLN A 64 9.61 5.97 -18.98
C GLN A 64 9.81 4.73 -19.84
N THR A 65 9.76 3.56 -19.25
CA THR A 65 10.00 2.28 -19.93
C THR A 65 8.72 1.45 -20.09
N ASP A 66 7.66 1.82 -19.38
CA ASP A 66 6.35 1.19 -19.44
C ASP A 66 5.23 2.22 -19.32
N LEU A 67 4.02 1.83 -19.75
CA LEU A 67 2.81 2.56 -19.40
C LEU A 67 2.46 2.26 -17.94
N GLY A 68 2.42 3.30 -17.11
CA GLY A 68 2.10 3.20 -15.69
C GLY A 68 1.07 4.23 -15.28
N TRP A 69 0.72 4.20 -14.01
CA TRP A 69 -0.34 5.01 -13.40
C TRP A 69 0.24 6.08 -12.49
N ASN A 70 -0.57 7.06 -12.12
CA ASN A 70 -0.27 7.95 -11.01
C ASN A 70 -0.97 7.45 -9.74
N TYR A 71 -0.46 6.37 -9.17
CA TYR A 71 -1.03 5.69 -7.99
C TYR A 71 -0.14 5.87 -6.75
N ARG A 72 0.52 7.01 -6.66
CA ARG A 72 1.28 7.36 -5.46
C ARG A 72 0.33 7.83 -4.36
N LEU A 73 0.48 7.25 -3.18
CA LEU A 73 -0.19 7.71 -1.97
C LEU A 73 0.38 9.10 -1.62
N THR A 74 -0.50 10.05 -1.32
CA THR A 74 -0.07 11.39 -0.86
C THR A 74 0.37 11.35 0.60
N ASP A 75 1.18 12.33 1.02
CA ASP A 75 1.63 12.43 2.42
C ASP A 75 0.45 12.63 3.39
N LEU A 76 -0.59 13.34 2.97
CA LEU A 76 -1.83 13.50 3.75
C LEU A 76 -2.53 12.16 3.98
N GLN A 77 -2.70 11.37 2.92
CA GLN A 77 -3.28 10.04 3.01
C GLN A 77 -2.40 9.09 3.85
N ALA A 78 -1.09 9.16 3.67
CA ALA A 78 -0.14 8.37 4.45
C ALA A 78 -0.20 8.73 5.95
N ALA A 79 -0.24 10.02 6.28
CA ALA A 79 -0.37 10.49 7.66
C ALA A 79 -1.68 10.03 8.32
N LEU A 80 -2.80 10.10 7.59
CA LEU A 80 -4.09 9.58 8.05
C LEU A 80 -4.01 8.07 8.28
N GLY A 81 -3.47 7.31 7.31
CA GLY A 81 -3.28 5.86 7.42
C GLY A 81 -2.43 5.47 8.62
N LEU A 82 -1.31 6.15 8.85
CA LEU A 82 -0.45 5.93 10.02
C LEU A 82 -1.17 6.21 11.34
N SER A 83 -1.98 7.28 11.40
CA SER A 83 -2.81 7.58 12.56
C SER A 83 -3.82 6.47 12.85
N GLN A 84 -4.47 5.94 11.81
CA GLN A 84 -5.42 4.83 11.93
C GLN A 84 -4.72 3.54 12.35
N LEU A 85 -3.55 3.25 11.79
CA LEU A 85 -2.78 2.03 12.08
C LEU A 85 -2.45 1.91 13.58
N LYS A 86 -2.10 3.02 14.24
CA LYS A 86 -1.81 3.04 15.68
C LYS A 86 -3.00 2.60 16.55
N ARG A 87 -4.21 2.68 16.05
CA ARG A 87 -5.46 2.34 16.77
C ARG A 87 -6.11 1.06 16.26
N LEU A 88 -5.57 0.45 15.23
CA LEU A 88 -6.20 -0.63 14.49
C LEU A 88 -6.59 -1.82 15.37
N GLU A 89 -5.68 -2.30 16.23
CA GLU A 89 -5.95 -3.43 17.12
C GLU A 89 -7.11 -3.15 18.08
N LYS A 90 -7.11 -1.97 18.69
CA LYS A 90 -8.20 -1.55 19.60
C LYS A 90 -9.55 -1.48 18.87
N GLU A 91 -9.57 -0.99 17.64
CA GLU A 91 -10.79 -0.90 16.84
C GLU A 91 -11.27 -2.30 16.37
N ILE A 92 -10.37 -3.22 16.06
CA ILE A 92 -10.70 -4.61 15.75
C ILE A 92 -11.34 -5.29 16.99
N GLU A 93 -10.77 -5.14 18.17
CA GLU A 93 -11.32 -5.75 19.39
C GLU A 93 -12.73 -5.19 19.72
N LYS A 94 -12.95 -3.90 19.56
CA LYS A 94 -14.30 -3.32 19.70
C LYS A 94 -15.30 -3.96 18.72
N ARG A 95 -14.91 -4.11 17.45
CA ARG A 95 -15.77 -4.73 16.42
C ARG A 95 -16.09 -6.18 16.74
N LYS A 96 -15.12 -6.95 17.22
CA LYS A 96 -15.33 -8.33 17.68
C LYS A 96 -16.31 -8.38 18.86
N GLY A 97 -16.18 -7.49 19.83
CA GLY A 97 -17.11 -7.38 20.96
C GLY A 97 -18.54 -7.10 20.50
N LEU A 98 -18.73 -6.17 19.56
CA LEU A 98 -20.03 -5.88 18.98
C LEU A 98 -20.60 -7.08 18.20
N ALA A 99 -19.78 -7.73 17.37
CA ALA A 99 -20.21 -8.92 16.63
C ALA A 99 -20.69 -10.03 17.57
N SER A 100 -19.94 -10.29 18.62
CA SER A 100 -20.31 -11.26 19.67
C SER A 100 -21.63 -10.88 20.37
N PHE A 101 -21.80 -9.59 20.68
CA PHE A 101 -23.03 -9.07 21.29
C PHE A 101 -24.26 -9.29 20.41
N PHE A 102 -24.12 -9.11 19.10
CA PHE A 102 -25.21 -9.34 18.13
C PHE A 102 -25.31 -10.77 17.63
N GLY A 103 -24.53 -11.72 18.17
CA GLY A 103 -24.55 -13.13 17.76
C GLY A 103 -24.04 -13.39 16.33
N VAL A 104 -23.24 -12.48 15.78
CA VAL A 104 -22.59 -12.60 14.47
C VAL A 104 -21.17 -13.12 14.71
N SER A 105 -20.91 -14.39 14.30
CA SER A 105 -19.59 -15.03 14.38
C SER A 105 -18.87 -14.98 13.03
#